data_d7ee2f1fa68fbe7e7c67a5c6b1023748
#
_entry.id   d7ee2f1fa68fbe7e7c67a5c6b1023748
#
_cell.length_a   1.000
_cell.length_b   1.000
_cell.length_c   1.000
_cell.angle_alpha   90.00
_cell.angle_beta   90.00
_cell.angle_gamma   90.00
#
_symmetry.space_group_name_H-M   'P 1'
#
loop_
_entity.id
_entity.type
_entity.pdbx_description
1 polymer ?
#
loop_
_entity_poly.entity_id
_entity_poly.type
_entity_poly.pdbx_seq_one_letter_code
_entity_poly.pdbx_strand_id
1 'polypeptide(L)'
;MRALLTMGLVATLAAGAVLAQGPPGAAPEVPTVVKVGDMAPDFSLQGSDGKTHKLSDYRGKQAVVVAWFPKAFTQGCTIECKSLAENGDKIKQYDVAYFMASTDNIEDNTKFAKATSVTLQGRGGASTVVEKKEADFPMLADPTKEVATKYGVLMANGQLAKRWTFYIDKTGKVAAIATVVNPATSAEDMLTKLAELKVAKKG
;
A
#
# COMPACT_ATOMS: atom_id res chain seq x y z
N MET A 1 -79.84 -53.43 0.83
CA MET A 1 -79.77 -52.91 2.20
C MET A 1 -78.48 -52.16 2.39
N ARG A 2 -78.48 -51.07 3.03
CA ARG A 2 -77.63 -49.90 2.97
C ARG A 2 -76.11 -50.17 3.19
N ALA A 3 -75.27 -49.77 2.18
CA ALA A 3 -73.85 -49.67 2.26
C ALA A 3 -73.52 -48.27 2.72
N LEU A 4 -72.75 -48.17 3.81
CA LEU A 4 -72.14 -46.92 4.32
C LEU A 4 -70.72 -46.76 3.73
N LEU A 5 -70.54 -45.77 2.89
CA LEU A 5 -69.24 -45.34 2.42
C LEU A 5 -68.59 -44.44 3.49
N THR A 6 -67.46 -44.87 4.03
CA THR A 6 -66.58 -44.01 4.83
C THR A 6 -65.54 -43.36 3.93
N MET A 7 -65.64 -42.05 3.80
CA MET A 7 -64.69 -41.21 3.07
C MET A 7 -63.48 -40.93 4.04
N GLY A 8 -62.36 -41.50 3.68
CA GLY A 8 -61.11 -41.19 4.37
C GLY A 8 -60.49 -39.88 3.86
N LEU A 9 -60.32 -38.93 4.75
CA LEU A 9 -59.66 -37.63 4.48
C LEU A 9 -58.13 -37.82 4.55
N VAL A 10 -57.49 -37.78 3.40
CA VAL A 10 -55.99 -37.76 3.34
C VAL A 10 -55.53 -36.33 3.49
N ALA A 11 -54.95 -36.02 4.64
CA ALA A 11 -54.27 -34.74 4.88
C ALA A 11 -52.84 -34.79 4.33
N THR A 12 -52.58 -34.12 3.22
CA THR A 12 -51.24 -33.92 2.68
C THR A 12 -50.56 -32.77 3.43
N LEU A 13 -49.57 -33.12 4.28
CA LEU A 13 -48.64 -32.12 4.83
C LEU A 13 -47.69 -31.63 3.73
N ALA A 14 -47.90 -30.40 3.27
CA ALA A 14 -46.89 -29.70 2.47
C ALA A 14 -45.76 -29.20 3.39
N ALA A 15 -44.62 -29.87 3.32
CA ALA A 15 -43.38 -29.38 3.95
C ALA A 15 -42.88 -28.17 3.15
N GLY A 16 -43.13 -26.96 3.67
CA GLY A 16 -42.54 -25.73 3.14
C GLY A 16 -41.07 -25.71 3.42
N ALA A 17 -40.25 -25.82 2.37
CA ALA A 17 -38.79 -25.55 2.47
C ALA A 17 -38.59 -24.06 2.71
N VAL A 18 -38.18 -23.71 3.94
CA VAL A 18 -37.68 -22.38 4.26
C VAL A 18 -36.30 -22.25 3.62
N LEU A 19 -36.22 -21.56 2.48
CA LEU A 19 -34.97 -21.12 1.91
C LEU A 19 -34.37 -20.08 2.85
N ALA A 20 -33.34 -20.46 3.57
CA ALA A 20 -32.50 -19.52 4.36
C ALA A 20 -31.89 -18.52 3.39
N GLN A 21 -32.41 -17.31 3.36
CA GLN A 21 -31.74 -16.18 2.70
C GLN A 21 -30.51 -15.88 3.52
N GLY A 22 -29.31 -16.07 2.91
CA GLY A 22 -28.06 -15.60 3.45
C GLY A 22 -28.10 -14.07 3.66
N PRO A 23 -27.21 -13.52 4.49
CA PRO A 23 -27.17 -12.08 4.73
C PRO A 23 -27.05 -11.32 3.40
N PRO A 24 -27.74 -10.17 3.24
CA PRO A 24 -27.67 -9.39 2.01
C PRO A 24 -26.21 -9.09 1.71
N GLY A 25 -25.76 -9.47 0.51
CA GLY A 25 -24.40 -9.24 0.06
C GLY A 25 -24.03 -7.76 0.22
N ALA A 26 -22.93 -7.49 0.90
CA ALA A 26 -22.39 -6.15 0.98
C ALA A 26 -22.28 -5.60 -0.45
N ALA A 27 -22.90 -4.45 -0.71
CA ALA A 27 -22.73 -3.74 -1.97
C ALA A 27 -21.23 -3.59 -2.23
N PRO A 28 -20.73 -3.67 -3.48
CA PRO A 28 -19.33 -3.45 -3.77
C PRO A 28 -18.95 -2.08 -3.21
N GLU A 29 -18.10 -2.07 -2.16
CA GLU A 29 -17.59 -0.83 -1.62
C GLU A 29 -16.83 -0.11 -2.75
N VAL A 30 -17.35 1.02 -3.19
CA VAL A 30 -16.61 1.93 -4.06
C VAL A 30 -15.34 2.29 -3.30
N PRO A 31 -14.13 2.06 -3.89
CA PRO A 31 -12.89 2.34 -3.18
C PRO A 31 -12.89 3.81 -2.72
N THR A 32 -13.07 4.02 -1.44
CA THR A 32 -13.03 5.36 -0.86
C THR A 32 -11.58 5.80 -0.92
N VAL A 33 -11.28 6.79 -1.74
CA VAL A 33 -9.92 7.36 -1.82
C VAL A 33 -9.56 7.87 -0.43
N VAL A 34 -8.52 7.32 0.16
CA VAL A 34 -8.02 7.70 1.49
C VAL A 34 -7.70 9.18 1.53
N LYS A 35 -8.16 9.87 2.58
CA LYS A 35 -7.98 11.31 2.78
C LYS A 35 -7.19 11.58 4.05
N VAL A 36 -6.68 12.79 4.16
CA VAL A 36 -6.09 13.28 5.41
C VAL A 36 -7.15 13.27 6.51
N GLY A 37 -6.80 12.70 7.65
CA GLY A 37 -7.68 12.49 8.81
C GLY A 37 -8.31 11.09 8.89
N ASP A 38 -8.38 10.35 7.78
CA ASP A 38 -8.88 8.97 7.78
C ASP A 38 -7.89 8.02 8.47
N MET A 39 -8.39 6.91 8.99
CA MET A 39 -7.53 5.79 9.35
C MET A 39 -6.90 5.21 8.09
N ALA A 40 -5.57 5.12 8.09
CA ALA A 40 -4.87 4.50 6.97
C ALA A 40 -5.28 3.03 6.86
N PRO A 41 -5.60 2.53 5.65
CA PRO A 41 -5.88 1.12 5.44
C PRO A 41 -4.70 0.27 5.91
N ASP A 42 -4.98 -0.75 6.72
CA ASP A 42 -3.94 -1.66 7.17
C ASP A 42 -3.39 -2.47 5.99
N PHE A 43 -2.11 -2.78 6.06
CA PHE A 43 -1.44 -3.64 5.09
C PHE A 43 -0.58 -4.69 5.79
N SER A 44 -0.31 -5.77 5.07
CA SER A 44 0.66 -6.80 5.45
C SER A 44 1.42 -7.17 4.18
N LEU A 45 2.57 -6.54 3.96
CA LEU A 45 3.34 -6.64 2.72
C LEU A 45 4.76 -7.17 2.99
N GLN A 46 5.28 -7.96 2.05
CA GLN A 46 6.66 -8.39 2.09
C GLN A 46 7.60 -7.22 1.75
N GLY A 47 8.66 -7.07 2.52
CA GLY A 47 9.71 -6.09 2.31
C GLY A 47 10.97 -6.71 1.69
N SER A 48 11.75 -5.88 1.00
CA SER A 48 13.05 -6.23 0.42
C SER A 48 14.10 -6.67 1.45
N ASP A 49 13.84 -6.45 2.74
CA ASP A 49 14.65 -6.91 3.87
C ASP A 49 14.30 -8.35 4.32
N GLY A 50 13.41 -9.03 3.60
CA GLY A 50 12.97 -10.39 3.88
C GLY A 50 11.93 -10.52 4.98
N LYS A 51 11.42 -9.40 5.50
CA LYS A 51 10.39 -9.39 6.54
C LYS A 51 9.03 -9.01 5.98
N THR A 52 7.98 -9.41 6.68
CA THR A 52 6.63 -8.90 6.43
C THR A 52 6.37 -7.71 7.36
N HIS A 53 5.97 -6.59 6.77
CA HIS A 53 5.64 -5.36 7.48
C HIS A 53 4.13 -5.18 7.52
N LYS A 54 3.58 -4.96 8.72
CA LYS A 54 2.18 -4.63 8.93
C LYS A 54 2.07 -3.21 9.47
N LEU A 55 1.18 -2.40 8.91
CA LEU A 55 1.00 -1.04 9.42
C LEU A 55 0.59 -1.03 10.89
N SER A 56 -0.26 -1.97 11.29
CA SER A 56 -0.71 -2.13 12.68
C SER A 56 0.43 -2.34 13.69
N ASP A 57 1.57 -2.89 13.28
CA ASP A 57 2.72 -3.12 14.16
C ASP A 57 3.41 -1.83 14.62
N TYR A 58 3.20 -0.74 13.89
CA TYR A 58 3.76 0.59 14.18
C TYR A 58 2.81 1.49 14.97
N ARG A 59 1.51 1.13 15.01
CA ARG A 59 0.49 1.92 15.71
C ARG A 59 0.80 2.01 17.21
N GLY A 60 0.71 3.23 17.75
CA GLY A 60 1.07 3.54 19.14
C GLY A 60 2.58 3.65 19.40
N LYS A 61 3.43 3.25 18.45
CA LYS A 61 4.89 3.24 18.61
C LYS A 61 5.57 4.39 17.89
N GLN A 62 5.39 4.50 16.57
CA GLN A 62 6.05 5.51 15.74
C GLN A 62 5.19 5.90 14.54
N ALA A 63 5.52 7.03 13.92
CA ALA A 63 4.92 7.41 12.65
C ALA A 63 5.36 6.48 11.52
N VAL A 64 4.59 6.46 10.43
CA VAL A 64 4.92 5.67 9.24
C VAL A 64 4.86 6.54 7.99
N VAL A 65 5.84 6.40 7.10
CA VAL A 65 5.81 6.99 5.77
C VAL A 65 5.83 5.88 4.72
N VAL A 66 4.90 5.96 3.77
CA VAL A 66 4.84 5.05 2.62
C VAL A 66 4.95 5.87 1.34
N ALA A 67 6.10 5.80 0.69
CA ALA A 67 6.36 6.44 -0.59
C ALA A 67 6.05 5.45 -1.73
N TRP A 68 4.86 5.56 -2.31
CA TRP A 68 4.48 4.76 -3.47
C TRP A 68 5.22 5.20 -4.72
N PHE A 69 5.73 4.26 -5.49
CA PHE A 69 6.42 4.51 -6.75
C PHE A 69 5.91 3.60 -7.88
N PRO A 70 5.95 4.07 -9.16
CA PRO A 70 5.38 3.34 -10.28
C PRO A 70 6.04 2.00 -10.58
N LYS A 71 7.38 1.98 -10.74
CA LYS A 71 8.08 0.77 -11.18
C LYS A 71 9.58 0.83 -10.88
N ALA A 72 10.10 -0.27 -10.34
CA ALA A 72 11.53 -0.48 -10.12
C ALA A 72 12.35 -0.30 -11.41
N PHE A 73 13.58 0.15 -11.27
CA PHE A 73 14.56 0.37 -12.35
C PHE A 73 14.16 1.42 -13.40
N THR A 74 13.13 2.24 -13.17
CA THR A 74 12.81 3.39 -14.03
C THR A 74 13.53 4.65 -13.55
N GLN A 75 13.73 5.61 -14.44
CA GLN A 75 14.52 6.82 -14.17
C GLN A 75 14.05 7.56 -12.90
N GLY A 76 12.79 7.97 -12.86
CA GLY A 76 12.28 8.73 -11.71
C GLY A 76 12.32 7.94 -10.40
N CYS A 77 12.05 6.62 -10.45
CA CYS A 77 12.06 5.78 -9.25
C CYS A 77 13.49 5.53 -8.76
N THR A 78 14.47 5.44 -9.67
CA THR A 78 15.89 5.32 -9.32
C THR A 78 16.40 6.61 -8.67
N ILE A 79 16.02 7.77 -9.18
CA ILE A 79 16.38 9.07 -8.61
C ILE A 79 15.74 9.23 -7.21
N GLU A 80 14.48 8.85 -7.05
CA GLU A 80 13.80 8.91 -5.74
C GLU A 80 14.44 7.97 -4.72
N CYS A 81 14.69 6.72 -5.10
CA CYS A 81 15.39 5.77 -4.24
C CYS A 81 16.78 6.30 -3.83
N LYS A 82 17.53 6.87 -4.78
CA LYS A 82 18.82 7.52 -4.51
C LYS A 82 18.67 8.64 -3.47
N SER A 83 17.74 9.56 -3.69
CA SER A 83 17.48 10.68 -2.78
C SER A 83 17.21 10.19 -1.34
N LEU A 84 16.32 9.19 -1.19
CA LEU A 84 15.98 8.63 0.13
C LEU A 84 17.16 7.88 0.75
N ALA A 85 17.86 7.03 0.00
CA ALA A 85 18.98 6.24 0.52
C ALA A 85 20.18 7.08 0.92
N GLU A 86 20.47 8.17 0.21
CA GLU A 86 21.57 9.08 0.54
C GLU A 86 21.27 9.96 1.76
N ASN A 87 20.00 10.15 2.11
CA ASN A 87 19.55 10.93 3.27
C ASN A 87 18.95 10.08 4.40
N GLY A 88 19.06 8.76 4.34
CA GLY A 88 18.48 7.85 5.30
C GLY A 88 18.86 8.14 6.74
N ASP A 89 20.14 8.49 7.00
CA ASP A 89 20.63 8.84 8.34
C ASP A 89 19.88 10.04 8.94
N LYS A 90 19.51 11.04 8.11
CA LYS A 90 18.72 12.19 8.56
C LYS A 90 17.27 11.82 8.84
N ILE A 91 16.67 10.98 7.98
CA ILE A 91 15.28 10.53 8.15
C ILE A 91 15.18 9.68 9.43
N LYS A 92 16.13 8.80 9.68
CA LYS A 92 16.16 7.93 10.87
C LYS A 92 16.35 8.65 12.20
N GLN A 93 16.71 9.94 12.18
CA GLN A 93 16.69 10.77 13.40
C GLN A 93 15.26 11.01 13.90
N TYR A 94 14.26 10.89 13.05
CA TYR A 94 12.87 10.97 13.47
C TYR A 94 12.36 9.61 13.96
N ASP A 95 11.38 9.62 14.83
CA ASP A 95 10.69 8.42 15.31
C ASP A 95 9.67 7.97 14.25
N VAL A 96 10.20 7.47 13.14
CA VAL A 96 9.46 7.10 11.94
C VAL A 96 9.99 5.79 11.36
N ALA A 97 9.08 4.92 10.90
CA ALA A 97 9.36 3.88 9.92
C ALA A 97 9.03 4.42 8.53
N TYR A 98 9.93 4.25 7.57
CA TYR A 98 9.65 4.70 6.21
C TYR A 98 9.94 3.60 5.20
N PHE A 99 9.12 3.56 4.17
CA PHE A 99 9.08 2.54 3.15
C PHE A 99 8.92 3.17 1.78
N MET A 100 9.52 2.56 0.77
CA MET A 100 8.99 2.67 -0.57
C MET A 100 8.04 1.50 -0.84
N ALA A 101 7.03 1.68 -1.69
CA ALA A 101 6.07 0.63 -2.03
C ALA A 101 5.71 0.68 -3.52
N SER A 102 5.57 -0.47 -4.14
CA SER A 102 5.13 -0.58 -5.54
C SER A 102 4.27 -1.82 -5.77
N THR A 103 3.71 -1.91 -6.98
CA THR A 103 3.00 -3.11 -7.46
C THR A 103 3.94 -4.13 -8.11
N ASP A 104 5.25 -3.91 -8.06
CA ASP A 104 6.25 -4.89 -8.49
C ASP A 104 6.27 -6.09 -7.53
N ASN A 105 6.77 -7.23 -8.00
CA ASN A 105 6.98 -8.39 -7.15
C ASN A 105 8.15 -8.16 -6.17
N ILE A 106 8.24 -9.01 -5.15
CA ILE A 106 9.25 -8.86 -4.11
C ILE A 106 10.68 -9.07 -4.63
N GLU A 107 10.85 -9.90 -5.63
CA GLU A 107 12.15 -10.16 -6.23
C GLU A 107 12.71 -8.91 -6.92
N ASP A 108 11.90 -8.23 -7.73
CA ASP A 108 12.28 -6.99 -8.41
C ASP A 108 12.56 -5.87 -7.38
N ASN A 109 11.70 -5.71 -6.37
CA ASN A 109 11.91 -4.73 -5.32
C ASN A 109 13.18 -5.03 -4.50
N THR A 110 13.49 -6.29 -4.25
CA THR A 110 14.73 -6.68 -3.54
C THR A 110 15.97 -6.38 -4.38
N LYS A 111 15.94 -6.71 -5.68
CA LYS A 111 17.04 -6.38 -6.60
C LYS A 111 17.24 -4.87 -6.69
N PHE A 112 16.14 -4.12 -6.78
CA PHE A 112 16.18 -2.67 -6.88
C PHE A 112 16.70 -2.01 -5.58
N ALA A 113 16.31 -2.49 -4.42
CA ALA A 113 16.80 -2.00 -3.13
C ALA A 113 18.31 -2.17 -3.00
N LYS A 114 18.83 -3.34 -3.36
CA LYS A 114 20.25 -3.72 -3.25
C LYS A 114 21.14 -3.14 -4.35
N ALA A 115 20.57 -2.70 -5.47
CA ALA A 115 21.36 -2.15 -6.56
C ALA A 115 22.13 -0.89 -6.09
N THR A 116 23.41 -0.81 -6.40
CA THR A 116 24.27 0.36 -6.18
C THR A 116 24.44 1.20 -7.44
N SER A 117 24.11 0.64 -8.60
CA SER A 117 24.02 1.33 -9.87
C SER A 117 22.83 0.82 -10.69
N VAL A 118 22.23 1.71 -11.46
CA VAL A 118 21.13 1.37 -12.39
C VAL A 118 21.42 1.98 -13.74
N THR A 119 21.48 1.14 -14.77
CA THR A 119 21.60 1.60 -16.15
C THR A 119 20.22 1.90 -16.71
N LEU A 120 19.99 3.16 -17.02
CA LEU A 120 18.74 3.68 -17.57
C LEU A 120 18.87 3.80 -19.10
N GLN A 121 17.93 3.22 -19.82
CA GLN A 121 17.84 3.35 -21.28
C GLN A 121 17.09 4.63 -21.64
N GLY A 122 17.77 5.56 -22.28
CA GLY A 122 17.18 6.78 -22.81
C GLY A 122 16.56 6.61 -24.20
N ARG A 123 15.80 7.60 -24.62
CA ARG A 123 15.29 7.67 -25.99
C ARG A 123 16.49 7.79 -26.96
N GLY A 124 16.48 7.01 -28.04
CA GLY A 124 17.57 7.02 -29.05
C GLY A 124 18.77 6.11 -28.71
N GLY A 125 18.64 5.20 -27.72
CA GLY A 125 19.66 4.20 -27.40
C GLY A 125 20.79 4.70 -26.49
N ALA A 126 20.75 5.96 -26.04
CA ALA A 126 21.69 6.45 -25.03
C ALA A 126 21.43 5.78 -23.68
N SER A 127 22.49 5.32 -23.02
CA SER A 127 22.40 4.78 -21.67
C SER A 127 22.99 5.75 -20.67
N THR A 128 22.33 5.90 -19.53
CA THR A 128 22.83 6.69 -18.38
C THR A 128 22.93 5.78 -17.18
N VAL A 129 24.08 5.77 -16.52
CA VAL A 129 24.24 5.05 -15.25
C VAL A 129 23.96 6.00 -14.10
N VAL A 130 23.06 5.61 -13.23
CA VAL A 130 22.78 6.32 -11.97
C VAL A 130 23.35 5.51 -10.82
N GLU A 131 24.36 6.06 -10.18
CA GLU A 131 24.93 5.52 -8.94
C GLU A 131 24.04 5.92 -7.75
N LYS A 132 23.81 4.97 -6.83
CA LYS A 132 23.07 5.19 -5.60
C LYS A 132 23.62 4.29 -4.49
N LYS A 133 23.31 4.59 -3.24
CA LYS A 133 23.51 3.63 -2.14
C LYS A 133 22.44 2.53 -2.19
N GLU A 134 22.72 1.39 -1.59
CA GLU A 134 21.66 0.43 -1.26
C GLU A 134 20.61 1.14 -0.41
N ALA A 135 19.34 0.75 -0.62
CA ALA A 135 18.26 1.27 0.22
C ALA A 135 18.43 0.76 1.66
N ASP A 136 18.51 1.66 2.60
CA ASP A 136 18.60 1.37 4.03
C ASP A 136 17.19 1.33 4.70
N PHE A 137 16.17 1.19 3.86
CA PHE A 137 14.75 1.05 4.19
C PHE A 137 14.12 -0.06 3.34
N PRO A 138 13.07 -0.74 3.84
CA PRO A 138 12.39 -1.78 3.07
C PRO A 138 11.60 -1.21 1.89
N MET A 139 11.65 -1.93 0.76
CA MET A 139 10.74 -1.73 -0.35
C MET A 139 9.65 -2.78 -0.29
N LEU A 140 8.40 -2.33 -0.11
CA LEU A 140 7.23 -3.19 0.04
C LEU A 140 6.68 -3.60 -1.33
N ALA A 141 6.30 -4.87 -1.48
CA ALA A 141 5.74 -5.42 -2.69
C ALA A 141 4.24 -5.67 -2.54
N ASP A 142 3.43 -5.09 -3.43
CA ASP A 142 1.97 -5.33 -3.54
C ASP A 142 1.60 -5.83 -4.95
N PRO A 143 2.06 -7.03 -5.36
CA PRO A 143 1.79 -7.55 -6.70
C PRO A 143 0.30 -7.84 -6.93
N THR A 144 -0.48 -8.04 -5.87
CA THR A 144 -1.94 -8.19 -5.94
C THR A 144 -2.66 -6.88 -6.16
N LYS A 145 -2.01 -5.74 -5.88
CA LYS A 145 -2.56 -4.38 -5.99
C LYS A 145 -3.70 -4.09 -5.01
N GLU A 146 -3.93 -4.96 -4.04
CA GLU A 146 -4.99 -4.79 -3.06
C GLU A 146 -4.76 -3.57 -2.16
N VAL A 147 -3.54 -3.40 -1.68
CA VAL A 147 -3.18 -2.26 -0.82
C VAL A 147 -3.15 -0.98 -1.65
N ALA A 148 -2.55 -1.00 -2.83
CA ALA A 148 -2.52 0.14 -3.75
C ALA A 148 -3.95 0.61 -4.12
N THR A 149 -4.89 -0.33 -4.28
CA THR A 149 -6.31 -0.04 -4.50
C THR A 149 -6.93 0.66 -3.28
N LYS A 150 -6.74 0.12 -2.07
CA LYS A 150 -7.26 0.71 -0.82
C LYS A 150 -6.71 2.11 -0.59
N TYR A 151 -5.46 2.37 -0.93
CA TYR A 151 -4.83 3.70 -0.84
C TYR A 151 -5.23 4.64 -1.99
N GLY A 152 -5.92 4.14 -3.02
CA GLY A 152 -6.31 4.94 -4.19
C GLY A 152 -5.13 5.37 -5.07
N VAL A 153 -4.01 4.68 -4.96
CA VAL A 153 -2.77 5.05 -5.67
C VAL A 153 -2.61 4.40 -7.03
N LEU A 154 -3.49 3.50 -7.45
CA LEU A 154 -3.40 2.92 -8.78
C LEU A 154 -3.59 3.98 -9.87
N MET A 155 -2.77 3.92 -10.91
CA MET A 155 -2.98 4.69 -12.13
C MET A 155 -4.23 4.18 -12.87
N ALA A 156 -4.74 4.96 -13.82
CA ALA A 156 -5.95 4.63 -14.58
C ALA A 156 -5.87 3.27 -15.31
N ASN A 157 -4.66 2.81 -15.66
CA ASN A 157 -4.44 1.51 -16.27
C ASN A 157 -4.55 0.34 -15.27
N GLY A 158 -4.69 0.61 -13.96
CA GLY A 158 -4.79 -0.40 -12.92
C GLY A 158 -3.53 -1.26 -12.71
N GLN A 159 -2.39 -0.90 -13.31
CA GLN A 159 -1.17 -1.72 -13.27
C GLN A 159 -0.09 -1.17 -12.35
N LEU A 160 0.12 0.14 -12.37
CA LEU A 160 1.20 0.81 -11.67
C LEU A 160 0.65 1.73 -10.60
N ALA A 161 1.43 1.94 -9.54
CA ALA A 161 1.11 2.94 -8.54
C ALA A 161 1.49 4.35 -9.03
N LYS A 162 0.72 5.34 -8.59
CA LYS A 162 1.10 6.76 -8.69
C LYS A 162 2.27 7.02 -7.75
N ARG A 163 3.05 8.06 -8.04
CA ARG A 163 4.10 8.54 -7.13
C ARG A 163 3.48 9.44 -6.08
N TRP A 164 2.99 8.83 -5.00
CA TRP A 164 2.36 9.52 -3.87
C TRP A 164 3.01 9.09 -2.57
N THR A 165 3.19 10.02 -1.64
CA THR A 165 3.73 9.72 -0.32
C THR A 165 2.68 9.98 0.75
N PHE A 166 2.41 8.96 1.56
CA PHE A 166 1.50 9.02 2.70
C PHE A 166 2.30 9.14 3.99
N TYR A 167 1.92 10.11 4.82
CA TYR A 167 2.44 10.30 6.15
C TYR A 167 1.36 9.90 7.15
N ILE A 168 1.65 8.90 7.96
CA ILE A 168 0.70 8.29 8.90
C ILE A 168 1.23 8.54 10.30
N ASP A 169 0.40 9.10 11.16
CA ASP A 169 0.78 9.39 12.54
C ASP A 169 0.80 8.12 13.43
N LYS A 170 1.27 8.28 14.68
CA LYS A 170 1.31 7.18 15.65
C LYS A 170 -0.06 6.55 15.94
N THR A 171 -1.15 7.28 15.72
CA THR A 171 -2.51 6.73 15.94
C THR A 171 -2.99 5.88 14.76
N GLY A 172 -2.26 5.90 13.65
CA GLY A 172 -2.60 5.23 12.40
C GLY A 172 -3.45 6.07 11.47
N LYS A 173 -3.62 7.38 11.73
CA LYS A 173 -4.33 8.30 10.85
C LYS A 173 -3.40 8.90 9.80
N VAL A 174 -3.92 9.12 8.61
CA VAL A 174 -3.22 9.84 7.55
C VAL A 174 -3.10 11.31 7.95
N ALA A 175 -1.90 11.73 8.27
CA ALA A 175 -1.59 13.11 8.67
C ALA A 175 -1.34 14.02 7.47
N ALA A 176 -0.79 13.48 6.37
CA ALA A 176 -0.59 14.20 5.11
C ALA A 176 -0.48 13.22 3.94
N ILE A 177 -0.76 13.74 2.74
CA ILE A 177 -0.57 13.04 1.46
C ILE A 177 0.13 14.00 0.50
N ALA A 178 1.32 13.62 0.02
CA ALA A 178 1.97 14.32 -1.08
C ALA A 178 1.60 13.63 -2.40
N THR A 179 0.82 14.33 -3.24
CA THR A 179 0.37 13.82 -4.54
C THR A 179 1.24 14.30 -5.70
N VAL A 180 2.09 15.28 -5.44
CA VAL A 180 3.12 15.78 -6.36
C VAL A 180 4.46 15.56 -5.67
N VAL A 181 5.24 14.61 -6.16
CA VAL A 181 6.55 14.24 -5.59
C VAL A 181 7.63 14.47 -6.65
N ASN A 182 8.62 15.30 -6.32
CA ASN A 182 9.82 15.42 -7.12
C ASN A 182 10.82 14.32 -6.68
N PRO A 183 11.19 13.39 -7.56
CA PRO A 183 12.10 12.30 -7.21
C PRO A 183 13.44 12.78 -6.65
N ALA A 184 13.97 13.89 -7.16
CA ALA A 184 15.30 14.39 -6.78
C ALA A 184 15.31 15.00 -5.36
N THR A 185 14.21 15.60 -4.92
CA THR A 185 14.10 16.26 -3.60
C THR A 185 13.25 15.46 -2.61
N SER A 186 12.89 14.21 -2.96
CA SER A 186 11.96 13.40 -2.18
C SER A 186 12.36 13.25 -0.71
N ALA A 187 13.65 13.11 -0.42
CA ALA A 187 14.14 13.02 0.95
C ALA A 187 14.04 14.37 1.70
N GLU A 188 14.36 15.47 1.05
CA GLU A 188 14.27 16.81 1.64
C GLU A 188 12.81 17.19 1.91
N ASP A 189 11.93 16.89 0.96
CA ASP A 189 10.49 17.09 1.10
C ASP A 189 9.93 16.23 2.24
N MET A 190 10.41 14.98 2.39
CA MET A 190 10.04 14.09 3.49
C MET A 190 10.50 14.65 4.84
N LEU A 191 11.75 15.11 4.95
CA LEU A 191 12.29 15.71 6.17
C LEU A 191 11.53 16.97 6.58
N THR A 192 11.20 17.82 5.61
CA THR A 192 10.40 19.02 5.82
C THR A 192 9.02 18.64 6.34
N LYS A 193 8.37 17.66 5.72
CA LYS A 193 7.04 17.21 6.11
C LYS A 193 7.02 16.57 7.50
N LEU A 194 8.03 15.77 7.85
CA LEU A 194 8.15 15.19 9.21
C LEU A 194 8.30 16.28 10.27
N ALA A 195 9.05 17.36 9.97
CA ALA A 195 9.19 18.51 10.87
C ALA A 195 7.85 19.28 11.01
N GLU A 196 7.15 19.57 9.89
CA GLU A 196 5.84 20.23 9.90
C GLU A 196 4.80 19.45 10.71
N LEU A 197 4.79 18.12 10.58
CA LEU A 197 3.91 17.22 11.31
C LEU A 197 4.36 17.00 12.77
N LYS A 198 5.46 17.64 13.19
CA LYS A 198 6.02 17.54 14.53
C LYS A 198 6.31 16.09 14.96
N VAL A 199 6.74 15.25 14.01
CA VAL A 199 7.19 13.91 14.34
C VAL A 199 8.40 14.02 15.26
N ALA A 200 8.38 13.31 16.39
CA ALA A 200 9.44 13.38 17.38
C ALA A 200 10.78 12.93 16.79
N LYS A 201 11.87 13.54 17.20
CA LYS A 201 13.21 12.99 16.95
C LYS A 201 13.52 11.95 18.02
N LYS A 202 14.29 10.94 17.62
CA LYS A 202 14.86 9.98 18.57
C LYS A 202 15.88 10.71 19.44
N GLY A 203 15.84 10.47 20.74
CA GLY A 203 16.82 10.96 21.69
C GLY A 203 18.16 10.22 21.56
#